data_1d82ac4570127ac6b04da03fd5217ee9
#
_entry.id   1d82ac4570127ac6b04da03fd5217ee9
#
_cell.length_a   1.000
_cell.length_b   1.000
_cell.length_c   1.000
_cell.angle_alpha   90.00
_cell.angle_beta   90.00
_cell.angle_gamma   90.00
#
_symmetry.space_group_name_H-M   'P 1'
#
loop_
_entity.id
_entity.type
_entity.pdbx_description
1 polymer ?
#
loop_
_entity_poly.entity_id
_entity_poly.type
_entity_poly.pdbx_seq_one_letter_code
_entity_poly.pdbx_strand_id
1 'polypeptide(L)'
;MRSEPQASAYRPDPRIEAIADWIGDPVPAATFPKHELRFRNDRWAPTVGLADLPDDKWIAHFGRFEPLPKNLPQPLALRYHGHQFRVYNPDIGDGRGFLFAQMRDADGRLLDLGTKGSGRTPYSRDGDGRLTLKGAVREILATEMLEALGVNTSKTFSVIETGEALWRGDEPSPTRSAVLVRLSHGHIRIGTFQRLLARDEKEHMETLVSYCLETYPGNEPPVDAPRREEPAVILLHQVVERLADLAASWMVAGFVHGVLNTDNMNISGESFDYGPWRWLPQWDPRFTAAYFDHAGLYAFGRQPEALLWNCGQLAVALRLLADTEPLIAALDRFGPLYQQAMARRFTWRLGIEPQGLEADTALIQAAEHSMVKRGEAPDQFFFAHRTGRDPAQDDFGQLLRSYRPLAETDSLFWQQASPPGMLIDEVERIWSAIDQHDDWSPLHGKLADIRELGRHLGSPPRPQGLR
;
A
#
# COMPACT_ATOMS: atom_id res chain seq x y z
N MET A 1 20.71 -9.30 -3.04
CA MET A 1 20.46 -8.54 -1.79
C MET A 1 19.64 -7.32 -2.13
N ARG A 2 18.54 -7.02 -1.40
CA ARG A 2 17.97 -5.68 -1.47
C ARG A 2 19.04 -4.72 -0.98
N SER A 3 19.45 -3.78 -1.84
CA SER A 3 20.23 -2.62 -1.39
C SER A 3 19.35 -1.82 -0.42
N GLU A 4 19.92 -1.32 0.65
CA GLU A 4 19.23 -0.32 1.46
C GLU A 4 18.82 0.87 0.58
N PRO A 5 17.70 1.53 0.92
CA PRO A 5 17.26 2.71 0.17
C PRO A 5 18.37 3.76 0.12
N GLN A 6 18.59 4.36 -1.05
CA GLN A 6 19.68 5.32 -1.24
C GLN A 6 19.43 6.61 -0.46
N ALA A 7 20.40 7.04 0.32
CA ALA A 7 20.34 8.31 1.04
C ALA A 7 20.33 9.53 0.09
N SER A 8 19.61 10.58 0.48
CA SER A 8 19.48 11.85 -0.26
C SER A 8 19.62 13.03 0.70
N ALA A 9 19.97 14.19 0.16
CA ALA A 9 19.76 15.44 0.87
C ALA A 9 18.26 15.78 0.94
N TYR A 10 17.84 16.57 1.93
CA TYR A 10 16.48 17.09 1.99
C TYR A 10 16.20 18.02 0.80
N ARG A 11 15.24 17.64 -0.04
CA ARG A 11 14.84 18.37 -1.25
C ARG A 11 13.33 18.62 -1.24
N PRO A 12 12.87 19.69 -0.55
CA PRO A 12 11.45 20.06 -0.54
C PRO A 12 10.98 20.40 -1.96
N ASP A 13 9.80 19.90 -2.30
CA ASP A 13 9.14 20.21 -3.57
C ASP A 13 7.62 20.12 -3.39
N PRO A 14 6.96 21.12 -2.78
CA PRO A 14 5.54 21.11 -2.49
C PRO A 14 4.69 21.38 -3.74
N ARG A 15 4.79 20.53 -4.75
CA ARG A 15 4.08 20.67 -6.04
C ARG A 15 2.57 20.77 -5.92
N ILE A 16 2.00 20.21 -4.84
CA ILE A 16 0.57 20.29 -4.57
C ILE A 16 0.08 21.73 -4.37
N GLU A 17 0.98 22.67 -4.00
CA GLU A 17 0.62 24.09 -3.86
C GLU A 17 0.05 24.69 -5.15
N ALA A 18 0.47 24.19 -6.32
CA ALA A 18 -0.05 24.67 -7.61
C ALA A 18 -1.55 24.37 -7.82
N ILE A 19 -2.12 23.45 -7.04
CA ILE A 19 -3.52 23.03 -7.13
C ILE A 19 -4.21 23.07 -5.75
N ALA A 20 -3.58 23.67 -4.74
CA ALA A 20 -4.03 23.59 -3.34
C ALA A 20 -5.41 24.18 -3.10
N ASP A 21 -5.79 25.24 -3.80
CA ASP A 21 -7.03 25.99 -3.63
C ASP A 21 -8.30 25.16 -3.90
N TRP A 22 -8.21 24.15 -4.76
CA TRP A 22 -9.35 23.30 -5.08
C TRP A 22 -9.15 21.82 -4.71
N ILE A 23 -7.90 21.33 -4.50
CA ILE A 23 -7.60 19.94 -4.18
C ILE A 23 -7.72 19.63 -2.67
N GLY A 24 -7.61 20.63 -1.81
CA GLY A 24 -7.62 20.44 -0.35
C GLY A 24 -8.08 21.66 0.42
N ASP A 25 -8.25 21.48 1.71
CA ASP A 25 -8.52 22.55 2.67
C ASP A 25 -7.35 22.69 3.63
N PRO A 26 -6.79 23.89 3.81
CA PRO A 26 -5.82 24.13 4.87
C PRO A 26 -6.44 23.86 6.24
N VAL A 27 -5.80 23.03 7.06
CA VAL A 27 -6.32 22.63 8.37
C VAL A 27 -5.25 22.74 9.44
N PRO A 28 -5.61 23.12 10.68
CA PRO A 28 -4.68 23.02 11.81
C PRO A 28 -4.57 21.57 12.27
N ALA A 29 -3.36 21.18 12.71
CA ALA A 29 -3.20 19.94 13.44
C ALA A 29 -3.81 20.04 14.86
N ALA A 30 -4.18 18.90 15.41
CA ALA A 30 -4.61 18.83 16.80
C ALA A 30 -3.43 19.07 17.75
N THR A 31 -3.74 19.60 18.92
CA THR A 31 -2.80 19.67 20.05
C THR A 31 -2.99 18.44 20.91
N PHE A 32 -1.88 17.80 21.26
CA PHE A 32 -1.88 16.58 22.06
C PHE A 32 -1.29 16.80 23.46
N PRO A 33 -1.78 16.10 24.49
CA PRO A 33 -1.28 16.27 25.88
C PRO A 33 0.14 15.73 26.07
N LYS A 34 0.56 14.77 25.25
CA LYS A 34 1.88 14.12 25.33
C LYS A 34 2.41 13.85 23.91
N HIS A 35 3.73 13.76 23.79
CA HIS A 35 4.40 13.37 22.55
C HIS A 35 5.53 12.39 22.90
N GLU A 36 5.25 11.10 22.76
CA GLU A 36 6.22 10.05 23.04
C GLU A 36 6.54 9.31 21.74
N LEU A 37 7.79 9.42 21.30
CA LEU A 37 8.24 8.77 20.06
C LEU A 37 8.27 7.25 20.28
N ARG A 38 7.43 6.53 19.53
CA ARG A 38 7.29 5.07 19.60
C ARG A 38 7.92 4.36 18.41
N PHE A 39 7.93 5.01 17.26
CA PHE A 39 8.53 4.47 16.04
C PHE A 39 9.07 5.59 15.17
N ARG A 40 10.31 5.40 14.70
CA ARG A 40 10.99 6.22 13.72
C ARG A 40 11.56 5.29 12.64
N ASN A 41 11.26 5.57 11.37
CA ASN A 41 11.76 4.75 10.29
C ASN A 41 13.15 5.22 9.84
N ASP A 42 14.18 4.82 10.58
CA ASP A 42 15.57 5.20 10.28
C ASP A 42 16.11 4.57 9.00
N ARG A 43 15.36 3.62 8.39
CA ARG A 43 15.69 3.04 7.09
C ARG A 43 15.22 3.92 5.92
N TRP A 44 14.08 4.62 6.10
CA TRP A 44 13.52 5.49 5.08
C TRP A 44 13.81 6.98 5.28
N ALA A 45 14.11 7.43 6.50
CA ALA A 45 14.46 8.82 6.78
C ALA A 45 15.68 9.32 5.95
N PRO A 46 16.74 8.51 5.74
CA PRO A 46 17.86 8.91 4.87
C PRO A 46 17.45 9.19 3.42
N THR A 47 16.44 8.49 2.89
CA THR A 47 16.06 8.60 1.48
C THR A 47 15.50 9.97 1.11
N VAL A 48 14.99 10.69 2.11
CA VAL A 48 14.40 12.03 1.98
C VAL A 48 15.16 13.10 2.76
N GLY A 49 16.39 12.79 3.21
CA GLY A 49 17.30 13.73 3.87
C GLY A 49 16.87 14.15 5.27
N LEU A 50 16.17 13.28 6.00
CA LEU A 50 15.68 13.54 7.36
C LEU A 50 16.33 12.64 8.41
N ALA A 51 17.40 11.93 8.07
CA ALA A 51 18.09 11.01 8.98
C ALA A 51 18.70 11.72 10.20
N ASP A 52 19.27 12.90 9.98
CA ASP A 52 20.03 13.65 11.02
C ASP A 52 19.14 14.51 11.93
N LEU A 53 17.80 14.44 11.78
CA LEU A 53 16.91 15.15 12.69
C LEU A 53 17.02 14.54 14.10
N PRO A 54 17.38 15.31 15.14
CA PRO A 54 17.31 14.83 16.51
C PRO A 54 15.85 14.62 16.95
N ASP A 55 15.63 13.79 17.96
CA ASP A 55 14.27 13.38 18.37
C ASP A 55 13.36 14.54 18.77
N ASP A 56 13.89 15.60 19.36
CA ASP A 56 13.13 16.81 19.70
C ASP A 56 12.62 17.52 18.44
N LYS A 57 13.42 17.57 17.37
CA LYS A 57 13.01 18.10 16.06
C LYS A 57 12.09 17.15 15.31
N TRP A 58 12.34 15.83 15.41
CA TRP A 58 11.44 14.82 14.89
C TRP A 58 10.04 14.97 15.49
N ILE A 59 9.94 15.09 16.81
CA ILE A 59 8.67 15.31 17.53
C ILE A 59 8.04 16.68 17.15
N ALA A 60 8.87 17.72 16.96
CA ALA A 60 8.37 19.02 16.52
C ALA A 60 7.66 18.93 15.17
N HIS A 61 8.27 18.25 14.19
CA HIS A 61 7.69 18.13 12.86
C HIS A 61 6.58 17.08 12.76
N PHE A 62 6.71 15.91 13.41
CA PHE A 62 5.81 14.78 13.20
C PHE A 62 4.83 14.50 14.35
N GLY A 63 4.96 15.24 15.45
CA GLY A 63 4.04 15.20 16.59
C GLY A 63 3.29 16.50 16.78
N ARG A 64 3.98 17.65 16.66
CA ARG A 64 3.37 18.98 16.78
C ARG A 64 3.07 19.64 15.43
N PHE A 65 3.51 19.01 14.33
CA PHE A 65 3.29 19.45 12.95
C PHE A 65 3.83 20.85 12.66
N GLU A 66 4.97 21.21 13.27
CA GLU A 66 5.72 22.38 12.84
C GLU A 66 6.18 22.20 11.39
N PRO A 67 5.93 23.15 10.49
CA PRO A 67 6.25 22.99 9.07
C PRO A 67 7.71 22.63 8.82
N LEU A 68 7.98 21.74 7.88
CA LEU A 68 9.32 21.48 7.39
C LEU A 68 9.83 22.67 6.59
N PRO A 69 11.14 22.98 6.62
CA PRO A 69 11.70 24.14 5.91
C PRO A 69 11.36 24.11 4.41
N LYS A 70 10.88 25.24 3.86
CA LYS A 70 10.52 25.41 2.45
C LYS A 70 9.51 24.38 1.92
N ASN A 71 8.60 23.96 2.77
CA ASN A 71 7.51 23.03 2.44
C ASN A 71 6.15 23.67 2.74
N LEU A 72 5.07 22.89 2.70
CA LEU A 72 3.71 23.39 2.96
C LEU A 72 3.66 24.19 4.26
N PRO A 73 3.19 25.44 4.26
CA PRO A 73 3.10 26.25 5.46
C PRO A 73 1.98 25.78 6.39
N GLN A 74 0.96 25.11 5.82
CA GLN A 74 -0.15 24.49 6.54
C GLN A 74 -0.47 23.15 5.91
N PRO A 75 -0.86 22.13 6.70
CA PRO A 75 -1.34 20.85 6.18
C PRO A 75 -2.60 20.99 5.35
N LEU A 76 -2.78 20.11 4.36
CA LEU A 76 -3.95 20.10 3.48
C LEU A 76 -4.78 18.82 3.69
N ALA A 77 -6.01 18.95 4.13
CA ALA A 77 -7.00 17.88 4.09
C ALA A 77 -7.51 17.73 2.65
N LEU A 78 -7.15 16.64 1.98
CA LEU A 78 -7.46 16.45 0.56
C LEU A 78 -8.96 16.16 0.36
N ARG A 79 -9.49 16.74 -0.70
CA ARG A 79 -10.89 16.63 -1.13
C ARG A 79 -11.05 15.46 -2.08
N TYR A 80 -11.89 14.49 -1.72
CA TYR A 80 -12.31 13.41 -2.60
C TYR A 80 -13.73 12.96 -2.25
N HIS A 81 -14.36 12.24 -3.16
CA HIS A 81 -15.53 11.41 -2.91
C HIS A 81 -15.12 9.95 -2.98
N GLY A 82 -16.06 9.02 -3.06
CA GLY A 82 -15.70 7.63 -3.29
C GLY A 82 -16.89 6.69 -3.29
N HIS A 83 -16.67 5.51 -3.84
CA HIS A 83 -17.57 4.40 -3.66
C HIS A 83 -17.09 3.55 -2.49
N GLN A 84 -17.87 3.54 -1.43
CA GLN A 84 -17.65 2.68 -0.27
C GLN A 84 -18.58 1.48 -0.36
N PHE A 85 -18.02 0.28 -0.45
CA PHE A 85 -18.81 -0.93 -0.76
C PHE A 85 -19.73 -0.78 -1.97
N ARG A 86 -19.19 -0.17 -3.05
CA ARG A 86 -19.89 0.17 -4.31
C ARG A 86 -21.04 1.18 -4.18
N VAL A 87 -21.24 1.78 -3.02
CA VAL A 87 -22.18 2.88 -2.81
C VAL A 87 -21.43 4.20 -2.87
N TYR A 88 -21.84 5.09 -3.76
CA TYR A 88 -21.22 6.40 -3.90
C TYR A 88 -21.51 7.28 -2.67
N ASN A 89 -20.44 7.86 -2.13
CA ASN A 89 -20.50 8.77 -0.98
C ASN A 89 -19.81 10.09 -1.32
N PRO A 90 -20.57 11.20 -1.42
CA PRO A 90 -20.03 12.54 -1.69
C PRO A 90 -19.50 13.25 -0.43
N ASP A 91 -19.70 12.69 0.76
CA ASP A 91 -19.45 13.35 2.05
C ASP A 91 -18.12 12.89 2.68
N ILE A 92 -17.18 12.41 1.87
CA ILE A 92 -15.87 11.93 2.33
C ILE A 92 -14.73 12.80 1.80
N GLY A 93 -13.61 12.70 2.49
CA GLY A 93 -12.35 13.36 2.24
C GLY A 93 -11.35 12.90 3.30
N ASP A 94 -10.22 13.56 3.46
CA ASP A 94 -9.27 13.26 4.53
C ASP A 94 -9.88 13.58 5.89
N GLY A 95 -10.57 12.60 6.50
CA GLY A 95 -11.39 12.80 7.70
C GLY A 95 -10.64 12.76 9.04
N ARG A 96 -9.39 12.22 9.07
CA ARG A 96 -8.57 12.13 10.29
C ARG A 96 -7.07 12.29 10.02
N GLY A 97 -6.74 12.92 8.93
CA GLY A 97 -5.37 13.13 8.49
C GLY A 97 -5.31 14.23 7.46
N PHE A 98 -4.11 14.51 6.99
CA PHE A 98 -3.84 15.52 5.99
C PHE A 98 -2.50 15.23 5.28
N LEU A 99 -2.30 15.84 4.11
CA LEU A 99 -0.99 15.95 3.48
C LEU A 99 -0.19 17.02 4.24
N PHE A 100 0.97 16.63 4.75
CA PHE A 100 1.82 17.48 5.60
C PHE A 100 2.99 18.11 4.84
N ALA A 101 3.64 17.34 3.96
CA ALA A 101 4.82 17.79 3.24
C ALA A 101 5.04 16.98 1.97
N GLN A 102 5.79 17.56 1.01
CA GLN A 102 6.26 16.87 -0.19
C GLN A 102 7.76 17.10 -0.40
N MET A 103 8.48 16.07 -0.82
CA MET A 103 9.91 16.13 -1.07
C MET A 103 10.34 15.08 -2.08
N ARG A 104 11.50 15.28 -2.71
CA ARG A 104 12.06 14.31 -3.64
C ARG A 104 13.08 13.40 -2.97
N ASP A 105 13.00 12.12 -3.33
CA ASP A 105 14.03 11.14 -2.95
C ASP A 105 15.27 11.17 -3.88
N ALA A 106 16.22 10.26 -3.63
CA ALA A 106 17.45 10.15 -4.42
C ALA A 106 17.19 9.90 -5.91
N ASP A 107 16.12 9.14 -6.23
CA ASP A 107 15.75 8.82 -7.61
C ASP A 107 14.95 9.95 -8.29
N GLY A 108 14.68 11.04 -7.58
CA GLY A 108 13.89 12.17 -8.07
C GLY A 108 12.38 11.97 -8.00
N ARG A 109 11.89 10.89 -7.38
CA ARG A 109 10.46 10.69 -7.17
C ARG A 109 9.94 11.69 -6.15
N LEU A 110 8.75 12.24 -6.42
CA LEU A 110 8.04 13.05 -5.43
C LEU A 110 7.39 12.13 -4.39
N LEU A 111 7.75 12.32 -3.14
CA LEU A 111 7.18 11.60 -2.01
C LEU A 111 6.41 12.55 -1.12
N ASP A 112 5.30 12.05 -0.58
CA ASP A 112 4.41 12.75 0.32
C ASP A 112 4.58 12.25 1.75
N LEU A 113 4.53 13.17 2.72
CA LEU A 113 4.26 12.84 4.12
C LEU A 113 2.78 13.09 4.41
N GLY A 114 2.02 12.01 4.49
CA GLY A 114 0.62 12.04 4.89
C GLY A 114 0.45 11.59 6.33
N THR A 115 -0.60 12.03 6.99
CA THR A 115 -0.82 11.76 8.41
C THR A 115 -2.08 10.94 8.66
N LYS A 116 -2.18 10.33 9.84
CA LYS A 116 -3.37 9.63 10.32
C LYS A 116 -3.51 9.84 11.83
N GLY A 117 -4.67 10.29 12.29
CA GLY A 117 -4.89 10.62 13.68
C GLY A 117 -4.47 12.04 14.09
N SER A 118 -4.15 12.90 13.13
CA SER A 118 -3.57 14.23 13.36
C SER A 118 -4.57 15.34 13.65
N GLY A 119 -5.87 15.03 13.67
CA GLY A 119 -6.92 15.99 14.05
C GLY A 119 -8.18 15.88 13.21
N ARG A 120 -9.16 16.68 13.58
CA ARG A 120 -10.41 16.85 12.83
C ARG A 120 -10.15 17.72 11.61
N THR A 121 -10.89 17.41 10.55
CA THR A 121 -10.91 18.15 9.29
C THR A 121 -12.38 18.45 8.93
N PRO A 122 -12.67 19.21 7.88
CA PRO A 122 -14.04 19.37 7.38
C PRO A 122 -14.74 18.05 7.01
N TYR A 123 -13.97 16.96 6.80
CA TYR A 123 -14.46 15.64 6.37
C TYR A 123 -14.55 14.62 7.50
N SER A 124 -14.33 15.02 8.75
CA SER A 124 -14.36 14.08 9.90
C SER A 124 -15.75 13.57 10.22
N ARG A 125 -16.80 14.23 9.70
CA ARG A 125 -18.20 13.94 10.05
C ARG A 125 -18.37 13.93 11.58
N ASP A 126 -18.83 12.82 12.16
CA ASP A 126 -18.95 12.65 13.62
C ASP A 126 -17.68 12.11 14.29
N GLY A 127 -16.61 11.85 13.49
CA GLY A 127 -15.34 11.32 13.99
C GLY A 127 -14.53 12.35 14.80
N ASP A 128 -13.69 11.87 15.69
CA ASP A 128 -12.81 12.68 16.54
C ASP A 128 -11.46 13.06 15.86
N GLY A 129 -11.19 12.52 14.67
CA GLY A 129 -9.94 12.75 13.95
C GLY A 129 -8.71 12.06 14.59
N ARG A 130 -8.92 11.03 15.39
CA ARG A 130 -7.89 10.33 16.15
C ARG A 130 -7.61 8.93 15.61
N LEU A 131 -6.43 8.42 15.97
CA LEU A 131 -5.98 7.06 15.71
C LEU A 131 -5.62 6.38 17.03
N THR A 132 -6.02 5.13 17.20
CA THR A 132 -5.57 4.34 18.35
C THR A 132 -4.12 3.91 18.17
N LEU A 133 -3.38 3.76 19.27
CA LEU A 133 -2.00 3.26 19.21
C LEU A 133 -1.96 1.84 18.62
N LYS A 134 -2.96 1.00 18.92
CA LYS A 134 -3.14 -0.32 18.28
C LYS A 134 -3.21 -0.20 16.77
N GLY A 135 -4.01 0.73 16.26
CA GLY A 135 -4.12 1.00 14.82
C GLY A 135 -2.78 1.40 14.19
N ALA A 136 -1.99 2.24 14.90
CA ALA A 136 -0.65 2.63 14.44
C ALA A 136 0.33 1.45 14.44
N VAL A 137 0.35 0.62 15.47
CA VAL A 137 1.20 -0.60 15.55
C VAL A 137 0.84 -1.57 14.41
N ARG A 138 -0.46 -1.77 14.16
CA ARG A 138 -0.92 -2.59 13.05
C ARG A 138 -0.44 -2.04 11.69
N GLU A 139 -0.42 -0.73 11.51
CA GLU A 139 0.05 -0.11 10.27
C GLU A 139 1.59 -0.26 10.10
N ILE A 140 2.38 -0.16 11.18
CA ILE A 140 3.82 -0.50 11.17
C ILE A 140 4.03 -1.93 10.65
N LEU A 141 3.35 -2.89 11.26
CA LEU A 141 3.49 -4.31 10.92
C LEU A 141 3.09 -4.60 9.46
N ALA A 142 1.96 -4.03 9.01
CA ALA A 142 1.48 -4.22 7.65
C ALA A 142 2.46 -3.66 6.61
N THR A 143 2.92 -2.42 6.79
CA THR A 143 3.82 -1.76 5.82
C THR A 143 5.18 -2.44 5.73
N GLU A 144 5.77 -2.85 6.85
CA GLU A 144 7.06 -3.57 6.87
C GLU A 144 6.95 -4.97 6.23
N MET A 145 5.88 -5.73 6.54
CA MET A 145 5.69 -7.06 5.96
C MET A 145 5.38 -7.00 4.45
N LEU A 146 4.51 -6.09 4.03
CA LEU A 146 4.19 -5.91 2.62
C LEU A 146 5.42 -5.49 1.82
N GLU A 147 6.22 -4.58 2.35
CA GLU A 147 7.49 -4.20 1.73
C GLU A 147 8.42 -5.41 1.61
N ALA A 148 8.60 -6.21 2.67
CA ALA A 148 9.43 -7.41 2.64
C ALA A 148 8.96 -8.41 1.58
N LEU A 149 7.64 -8.56 1.40
CA LEU A 149 7.02 -9.41 0.39
C LEU A 149 6.94 -8.79 -1.01
N GLY A 150 7.59 -7.65 -1.22
CA GLY A 150 7.72 -7.03 -2.55
C GLY A 150 6.50 -6.25 -3.03
N VAL A 151 5.53 -5.98 -2.17
CA VAL A 151 4.40 -5.13 -2.48
C VAL A 151 4.85 -3.66 -2.53
N ASN A 152 4.37 -2.91 -3.52
CA ASN A 152 4.51 -1.45 -3.53
C ASN A 152 3.58 -0.87 -2.46
N THR A 153 4.13 -0.45 -1.33
CA THR A 153 3.36 0.01 -0.16
C THR A 153 3.93 1.31 0.38
N SER A 154 3.04 2.16 0.94
CA SER A 154 3.46 3.29 1.77
C SER A 154 4.32 2.81 2.94
N LYS A 155 5.15 3.69 3.48
CA LYS A 155 6.01 3.37 4.63
C LYS A 155 5.48 4.08 5.87
N THR A 156 5.24 3.34 6.94
CA THR A 156 5.08 4.01 8.23
C THR A 156 6.39 4.72 8.54
N PHE A 157 6.34 6.04 8.67
CA PHE A 157 7.52 6.89 8.81
C PHE A 157 7.77 7.27 10.26
N SER A 158 6.71 7.66 10.96
CA SER A 158 6.75 8.03 12.38
C SER A 158 5.48 7.61 13.09
N VAL A 159 5.59 7.12 14.32
CA VAL A 159 4.47 6.96 15.26
C VAL A 159 4.82 7.62 16.58
N ILE A 160 3.97 8.56 17.00
CA ILE A 160 4.11 9.29 18.26
C ILE A 160 2.83 9.06 19.06
N GLU A 161 2.98 8.52 20.27
CA GLU A 161 1.89 8.35 21.22
C GLU A 161 1.48 9.70 21.79
N THR A 162 0.18 9.99 21.81
CA THR A 162 -0.33 11.35 22.12
C THR A 162 -0.84 11.54 23.54
N GLY A 163 -0.97 10.45 24.30
CA GLY A 163 -1.38 10.47 25.71
C GLY A 163 -2.88 10.73 25.94
N GLU A 164 -3.68 10.75 24.87
CA GLU A 164 -5.14 10.80 24.99
C GLU A 164 -5.71 9.38 25.24
N ALA A 165 -6.81 9.30 25.98
CA ALA A 165 -7.58 8.09 26.19
C ALA A 165 -8.80 8.11 25.24
N LEU A 166 -8.84 7.20 24.29
CA LEU A 166 -9.89 7.15 23.28
C LEU A 166 -10.95 6.10 23.61
N TRP A 167 -12.21 6.41 23.29
CA TRP A 167 -13.34 5.47 23.40
C TRP A 167 -13.71 4.97 22.02
N ARG A 168 -13.72 3.65 21.83
CA ARG A 168 -14.01 2.96 20.56
C ARG A 168 -15.05 1.86 20.81
N GLY A 169 -15.93 1.66 19.83
CA GLY A 169 -16.98 0.64 19.94
C GLY A 169 -16.55 -0.78 19.56
N ASP A 170 -15.39 -0.90 18.93
CA ASP A 170 -14.88 -2.14 18.33
C ASP A 170 -13.58 -2.66 18.99
N GLU A 171 -13.11 -1.97 20.02
CA GLU A 171 -11.94 -2.39 20.81
C GLU A 171 -12.10 -2.03 22.30
N PRO A 172 -11.35 -2.68 23.21
CA PRO A 172 -11.35 -2.33 24.64
C PRO A 172 -11.05 -0.86 24.84
N SER A 173 -11.89 -0.19 25.65
CA SER A 173 -11.81 1.25 25.88
C SER A 173 -11.83 1.57 27.37
N PRO A 174 -11.14 2.65 27.83
CA PRO A 174 -10.38 3.59 27.02
C PRO A 174 -9.11 2.96 26.44
N THR A 175 -8.73 3.35 25.19
CA THR A 175 -7.54 2.86 24.53
C THR A 175 -6.53 3.98 24.29
N ARG A 176 -5.25 3.63 24.18
CA ARG A 176 -4.13 4.55 23.92
C ARG A 176 -4.23 5.16 22.52
N SER A 177 -3.77 6.38 22.36
CA SER A 177 -3.83 7.14 21.12
C SER A 177 -2.46 7.40 20.51
N ALA A 178 -2.42 7.56 19.19
CA ALA A 178 -1.21 7.93 18.48
C ALA A 178 -1.53 8.84 17.28
N VAL A 179 -0.50 9.53 16.81
CA VAL A 179 -0.46 10.11 15.47
C VAL A 179 0.58 9.36 14.65
N LEU A 180 0.21 9.05 13.42
CA LEU A 180 1.05 8.35 12.46
C LEU A 180 1.36 9.25 11.29
N VAL A 181 2.62 9.27 10.85
CA VAL A 181 3.06 9.85 9.58
C VAL A 181 3.51 8.71 8.67
N ARG A 182 3.04 8.73 7.42
CA ARG A 182 3.45 7.80 6.38
C ARG A 182 4.18 8.53 5.25
N LEU A 183 5.22 7.90 4.73
CA LEU A 183 5.92 8.31 3.52
C LEU A 183 5.36 7.49 2.36
N SER A 184 4.88 8.16 1.32
CA SER A 184 4.23 7.51 0.19
C SER A 184 4.48 8.22 -1.13
N HIS A 185 4.31 7.50 -2.24
CA HIS A 185 4.40 8.05 -3.58
C HIS A 185 3.03 8.60 -4.02
N GLY A 186 2.58 9.62 -3.28
CA GLY A 186 1.36 10.38 -3.56
C GLY A 186 0.13 10.00 -2.73
N HIS A 187 -0.81 10.95 -2.68
CA HIS A 187 -2.09 10.82 -1.99
C HIS A 187 -3.28 11.13 -2.93
N ILE A 188 -3.05 11.20 -4.25
CA ILE A 188 -4.14 11.38 -5.21
C ILE A 188 -4.83 10.03 -5.40
N ARG A 189 -6.11 9.98 -5.07
CA ARG A 189 -6.95 8.77 -5.06
C ARG A 189 -7.91 8.77 -6.26
N ILE A 190 -8.42 7.63 -6.63
CA ILE A 190 -9.48 7.54 -7.65
C ILE A 190 -10.67 8.41 -7.24
N GLY A 191 -10.98 8.47 -5.95
CA GLY A 191 -12.04 9.32 -5.40
C GLY A 191 -11.89 10.83 -5.69
N THR A 192 -10.68 11.33 -5.89
CA THR A 192 -10.43 12.73 -6.27
C THR A 192 -11.03 13.02 -7.65
N PHE A 193 -10.84 12.12 -8.61
CA PHE A 193 -11.42 12.23 -9.96
C PHE A 193 -12.94 12.10 -9.94
N GLN A 194 -13.48 11.21 -9.09
CA GLN A 194 -14.93 11.06 -8.93
C GLN A 194 -15.59 12.32 -8.41
N ARG A 195 -14.93 13.03 -7.48
CA ARG A 195 -15.41 14.31 -6.98
C ARG A 195 -15.46 15.36 -8.11
N LEU A 196 -14.42 15.48 -8.92
CA LEU A 196 -14.37 16.43 -10.03
C LEU A 196 -15.47 16.13 -11.08
N LEU A 197 -15.69 14.86 -11.42
CA LEU A 197 -16.81 14.47 -12.28
C LEU A 197 -18.16 14.86 -11.69
N ALA A 198 -18.39 14.55 -10.41
CA ALA A 198 -19.67 14.85 -9.75
C ALA A 198 -20.00 16.34 -9.68
N ARG A 199 -18.98 17.20 -9.79
CA ARG A 199 -19.10 18.66 -9.76
C ARG A 199 -18.99 19.29 -11.14
N ASP A 200 -18.83 18.49 -12.19
CA ASP A 200 -18.62 18.93 -13.58
C ASP A 200 -17.41 19.89 -13.73
N GLU A 201 -16.35 19.66 -12.95
CA GLU A 201 -15.16 20.50 -12.89
C GLU A 201 -14.12 20.06 -13.96
N LYS A 202 -14.40 20.29 -15.24
CA LYS A 202 -13.60 19.83 -16.37
C LYS A 202 -12.17 20.39 -16.37
N GLU A 203 -12.00 21.70 -16.15
CA GLU A 203 -10.68 22.36 -16.15
C GLU A 203 -9.78 21.86 -15.00
N HIS A 204 -10.35 21.62 -13.82
CA HIS A 204 -9.64 21.00 -12.71
C HIS A 204 -9.27 19.55 -13.03
N MET A 205 -10.13 18.80 -13.73
CA MET A 205 -9.84 17.45 -14.18
C MET A 205 -8.65 17.42 -15.15
N GLU A 206 -8.59 18.31 -16.14
CA GLU A 206 -7.47 18.47 -17.06
C GLU A 206 -6.16 18.78 -16.30
N THR A 207 -6.23 19.71 -15.36
CA THR A 207 -5.09 20.09 -14.51
C THR A 207 -4.62 18.92 -13.64
N LEU A 208 -5.57 18.16 -13.04
CA LEU A 208 -5.23 16.99 -12.22
C LEU A 208 -4.57 15.89 -13.04
N VAL A 209 -5.08 15.61 -14.24
CA VAL A 209 -4.48 14.63 -15.16
C VAL A 209 -3.04 15.03 -15.50
N SER A 210 -2.80 16.29 -15.85
CA SER A 210 -1.44 16.81 -16.14
C SER A 210 -0.52 16.69 -14.93
N TYR A 211 -0.99 17.12 -13.75
CA TYR A 211 -0.25 16.97 -12.48
C TYR A 211 0.15 15.51 -12.22
N CYS A 212 -0.78 14.58 -12.43
CA CYS A 212 -0.53 13.15 -12.20
C CYS A 212 0.50 12.57 -13.16
N LEU A 213 0.42 12.89 -14.45
CA LEU A 213 1.37 12.41 -15.46
C LEU A 213 2.79 12.92 -15.20
N GLU A 214 2.93 14.17 -14.77
CA GLU A 214 4.23 14.77 -14.43
C GLU A 214 4.80 14.23 -13.09
N THR A 215 3.92 13.98 -12.11
CA THR A 215 4.33 13.58 -10.75
C THR A 215 4.57 12.09 -10.63
N TYR A 216 3.77 11.29 -11.33
CA TYR A 216 3.78 9.84 -11.27
C TYR A 216 4.02 9.25 -12.67
N PRO A 217 5.18 9.49 -13.30
CA PRO A 217 5.46 8.99 -14.64
C PRO A 217 5.35 7.47 -14.71
N GLY A 218 4.88 6.96 -15.84
CA GLY A 218 4.69 5.54 -16.11
C GLY A 218 4.97 5.20 -17.56
N ASN A 219 4.63 3.97 -17.95
CA ASN A 219 4.81 3.52 -19.32
C ASN A 219 3.85 4.24 -20.28
N GLU A 220 4.32 4.42 -21.51
CA GLU A 220 3.48 4.85 -22.62
C GLU A 220 2.43 3.75 -22.97
N PRO A 221 1.23 4.14 -23.40
CA PRO A 221 0.28 3.18 -23.95
C PRO A 221 0.87 2.38 -25.12
N PRO A 222 0.35 1.17 -25.43
CA PRO A 222 0.75 0.42 -26.62
C PRO A 222 0.64 1.25 -27.90
N VAL A 223 1.48 0.92 -28.89
CA VAL A 223 1.53 1.68 -30.16
C VAL A 223 0.19 1.64 -30.92
N ASP A 224 -0.54 0.55 -30.77
CA ASP A 224 -1.85 0.30 -31.37
C ASP A 224 -3.05 0.74 -30.52
N ALA A 225 -2.80 1.29 -29.32
CA ALA A 225 -3.87 1.77 -28.46
C ALA A 225 -4.59 2.99 -29.10
N PRO A 226 -5.93 2.99 -29.12
CA PRO A 226 -6.68 4.12 -29.66
C PRO A 226 -6.46 5.37 -28.80
N ARG A 227 -6.28 6.52 -29.46
CA ARG A 227 -6.07 7.83 -28.80
C ARG A 227 -4.95 7.83 -27.76
N ARG A 228 -3.89 7.05 -28.00
CA ARG A 228 -2.76 6.85 -27.08
C ARG A 228 -2.02 8.12 -26.67
N GLU A 229 -2.19 9.20 -27.39
CA GLU A 229 -1.60 10.51 -27.14
C GLU A 229 -2.45 11.42 -26.22
N GLU A 230 -3.69 11.03 -25.95
CA GLU A 230 -4.58 11.82 -25.08
C GLU A 230 -4.19 11.65 -23.60
N PRO A 231 -3.96 12.74 -22.83
CA PRO A 231 -3.47 12.65 -21.45
C PRO A 231 -4.35 11.78 -20.53
N ALA A 232 -5.68 11.88 -20.65
CA ALA A 232 -6.61 11.06 -19.85
C ALA A 232 -6.50 9.56 -20.17
N VAL A 233 -6.27 9.21 -21.44
CA VAL A 233 -6.05 7.83 -21.88
C VAL A 233 -4.71 7.31 -21.37
N ILE A 234 -3.64 8.11 -21.49
CA ILE A 234 -2.31 7.77 -20.94
C ILE A 234 -2.41 7.48 -19.44
N LEU A 235 -3.06 8.38 -18.69
CA LEU A 235 -3.21 8.20 -17.24
C LEU A 235 -3.93 6.89 -16.90
N LEU A 236 -5.04 6.59 -17.59
CA LEU A 236 -5.80 5.35 -17.33
C LEU A 236 -4.96 4.11 -17.62
N HIS A 237 -4.23 4.07 -18.75
CA HIS A 237 -3.31 2.97 -19.05
C HIS A 237 -2.28 2.74 -17.96
N GLN A 238 -1.68 3.80 -17.44
CA GLN A 238 -0.69 3.72 -16.37
C GLN A 238 -1.30 3.23 -15.05
N VAL A 239 -2.50 3.71 -14.69
CA VAL A 239 -3.19 3.27 -13.47
C VAL A 239 -3.63 1.82 -13.57
N VAL A 240 -4.14 1.39 -14.71
CA VAL A 240 -4.51 -0.01 -14.98
C VAL A 240 -3.31 -0.95 -14.81
N GLU A 241 -2.15 -0.59 -15.37
CA GLU A 241 -0.93 -1.38 -15.22
C GLU A 241 -0.48 -1.48 -13.76
N ARG A 242 -0.48 -0.36 -13.04
CA ARG A 242 -0.09 -0.29 -11.62
C ARG A 242 -1.02 -1.10 -10.72
N LEU A 243 -2.33 -0.99 -10.92
CA LEU A 243 -3.31 -1.69 -10.09
C LEU A 243 -3.36 -3.18 -10.42
N ALA A 244 -3.12 -3.59 -11.67
CA ALA A 244 -2.96 -5.00 -12.02
C ALA A 244 -1.74 -5.64 -11.32
N ASP A 245 -0.60 -4.93 -11.31
CA ASP A 245 0.60 -5.38 -10.60
C ASP A 245 0.41 -5.38 -9.07
N LEU A 246 -0.30 -4.38 -8.51
CA LEU A 246 -0.65 -4.32 -7.10
C LEU A 246 -1.53 -5.51 -6.70
N ALA A 247 -2.58 -5.82 -7.48
CA ALA A 247 -3.45 -6.97 -7.24
C ALA A 247 -2.65 -8.26 -7.18
N ALA A 248 -1.79 -8.50 -8.17
CA ALA A 248 -0.93 -9.68 -8.21
C ALA A 248 0.03 -9.75 -7.00
N SER A 249 0.55 -8.61 -6.57
CA SER A 249 1.44 -8.54 -5.40
C SER A 249 0.74 -8.95 -4.09
N TRP A 250 -0.51 -8.52 -3.88
CA TRP A 250 -1.30 -8.94 -2.72
C TRP A 250 -1.66 -10.42 -2.75
N MET A 251 -2.03 -10.95 -3.93
CA MET A 251 -2.33 -12.38 -4.09
C MET A 251 -1.12 -13.23 -3.73
N VAL A 252 0.06 -12.91 -4.28
CA VAL A 252 1.29 -13.64 -4.00
C VAL A 252 1.76 -13.43 -2.55
N ALA A 253 1.50 -12.29 -1.94
CA ALA A 253 1.78 -12.04 -0.52
C ALA A 253 0.83 -12.81 0.42
N GLY A 254 -0.29 -13.36 -0.05
CA GLY A 254 -1.33 -13.93 0.81
C GLY A 254 -2.02 -12.87 1.67
N PHE A 255 -2.05 -11.62 1.20
CA PHE A 255 -2.55 -10.46 1.93
C PHE A 255 -3.98 -10.09 1.53
N VAL A 256 -4.81 -9.82 2.51
CA VAL A 256 -6.18 -9.35 2.34
C VAL A 256 -6.30 -7.95 2.92
N HIS A 257 -6.51 -6.96 2.06
CA HIS A 257 -6.65 -5.55 2.47
C HIS A 257 -7.94 -5.30 3.25
N GLY A 258 -9.04 -5.88 2.80
CA GLY A 258 -10.34 -5.87 3.45
C GLY A 258 -11.24 -4.69 3.13
N VAL A 259 -10.72 -3.55 2.63
CA VAL A 259 -11.52 -2.38 2.23
C VAL A 259 -10.95 -1.77 0.95
N LEU A 260 -11.47 -2.19 -0.20
CA LEU A 260 -10.99 -1.81 -1.53
C LEU A 260 -11.91 -0.76 -2.19
N ASN A 261 -12.29 0.24 -1.42
CA ASN A 261 -13.06 1.39 -1.87
C ASN A 261 -12.24 2.27 -2.81
N THR A 262 -12.88 3.11 -3.63
CA THR A 262 -12.17 4.04 -4.54
C THR A 262 -11.36 5.11 -3.83
N ASP A 263 -11.71 5.42 -2.58
CA ASP A 263 -10.95 6.32 -1.70
C ASP A 263 -9.70 5.64 -1.08
N ASN A 264 -9.57 4.32 -1.20
CA ASN A 264 -8.40 3.55 -0.77
C ASN A 264 -7.50 3.12 -1.94
N MET A 265 -7.72 3.68 -3.14
CA MET A 265 -6.91 3.38 -4.33
C MET A 265 -6.15 4.60 -4.79
N ASN A 266 -4.82 4.60 -4.56
CA ASN A 266 -3.90 5.58 -5.10
C ASN A 266 -3.67 5.34 -6.60
N ILE A 267 -3.65 6.40 -7.40
CA ILE A 267 -3.32 6.31 -8.83
C ILE A 267 -1.85 5.97 -9.08
N SER A 268 -0.98 6.13 -8.08
CA SER A 268 0.41 5.64 -8.11
C SER A 268 0.53 4.11 -8.02
N GLY A 269 -0.58 3.40 -7.74
CA GLY A 269 -0.57 1.96 -7.50
C GLY A 269 0.10 1.54 -6.20
N GLU A 270 0.29 2.47 -5.28
CA GLU A 270 0.85 2.18 -3.96
C GLU A 270 -0.26 1.76 -3.00
N SER A 271 -0.06 0.63 -2.33
CA SER A 271 -0.94 0.13 -1.26
C SER A 271 -0.82 1.00 -0.01
N PHE A 272 -1.94 1.35 0.61
CA PHE A 272 -1.97 2.20 1.80
C PHE A 272 -3.29 2.06 2.57
N ASP A 273 -3.40 2.76 3.71
CA ASP A 273 -4.60 2.87 4.56
C ASP A 273 -5.10 1.54 5.13
N TYR A 274 -4.22 0.89 5.86
CA TYR A 274 -4.43 -0.44 6.42
C TYR A 274 -5.37 -0.43 7.63
N GLY A 275 -6.63 -0.84 7.40
CA GLY A 275 -7.66 -1.01 8.44
C GLY A 275 -7.77 -2.46 8.93
N PRO A 276 -8.75 -3.22 8.45
CA PRO A 276 -9.04 -4.58 8.95
C PRO A 276 -8.13 -5.67 8.37
N TRP A 277 -7.07 -5.36 7.71
CA TRP A 277 -6.20 -6.28 6.98
C TRP A 277 -5.90 -7.59 7.72
N ARG A 278 -5.61 -8.66 6.94
CA ARG A 278 -5.20 -9.99 7.40
C ARG A 278 -4.19 -10.60 6.43
N TRP A 279 -3.35 -11.50 6.93
CA TRP A 279 -2.68 -12.54 6.14
C TRP A 279 -3.48 -13.82 6.23
N LEU A 280 -3.52 -14.60 5.14
CA LEU A 280 -4.24 -15.85 5.07
C LEU A 280 -3.64 -16.89 6.03
N PRO A 281 -4.45 -17.49 6.92
CA PRO A 281 -4.01 -18.63 7.72
C PRO A 281 -3.90 -19.94 6.90
N GLN A 282 -4.63 -20.00 5.79
CA GLN A 282 -4.59 -21.04 4.77
C GLN A 282 -5.11 -20.46 3.45
N TRP A 283 -4.77 -21.09 2.33
CA TRP A 283 -5.25 -20.61 1.02
C TRP A 283 -6.78 -20.77 0.92
N ASP A 284 -7.50 -19.68 1.07
CA ASP A 284 -8.97 -19.63 0.91
C ASP A 284 -9.36 -18.36 0.12
N PRO A 285 -9.79 -18.52 -1.15
CA PRO A 285 -10.24 -17.38 -1.96
C PRO A 285 -11.45 -16.62 -1.40
N ARG A 286 -12.22 -17.24 -0.49
CA ARG A 286 -13.41 -16.62 0.13
C ARG A 286 -13.10 -15.90 1.44
N PHE A 287 -11.86 -15.98 1.92
CA PHE A 287 -11.48 -15.35 3.18
C PHE A 287 -11.65 -13.82 3.11
N THR A 288 -12.30 -13.24 4.12
CA THR A 288 -12.51 -11.80 4.29
C THR A 288 -11.73 -11.29 5.50
N ALA A 289 -11.10 -10.10 5.37
CA ALA A 289 -10.42 -9.46 6.50
C ALA A 289 -11.37 -8.60 7.33
N ALA A 290 -12.34 -7.94 6.69
CA ALA A 290 -13.30 -7.07 7.34
C ALA A 290 -14.51 -7.88 7.85
N TYR A 291 -14.77 -7.85 9.15
CA TYR A 291 -15.91 -8.57 9.76
C TYR A 291 -17.28 -8.09 9.26
N PHE A 292 -17.35 -6.88 8.73
CA PHE A 292 -18.56 -6.29 8.18
C PHE A 292 -18.74 -6.53 6.66
N ASP A 293 -17.80 -7.19 6.01
CA ASP A 293 -17.94 -7.62 4.61
C ASP A 293 -18.65 -8.96 4.49
N HIS A 294 -19.93 -8.99 4.87
CA HIS A 294 -20.75 -10.20 4.88
C HIS A 294 -20.98 -10.79 3.48
N ALA A 295 -20.88 -9.97 2.44
CA ALA A 295 -21.06 -10.41 1.05
C ALA A 295 -19.75 -10.92 0.41
N GLY A 296 -18.62 -10.81 1.10
CA GLY A 296 -17.31 -11.15 0.56
C GLY A 296 -16.92 -10.30 -0.64
N LEU A 297 -17.37 -9.03 -0.68
CA LEU A 297 -17.08 -8.12 -1.79
C LEU A 297 -15.58 -7.95 -2.00
N TYR A 298 -14.83 -7.88 -0.89
CA TYR A 298 -13.37 -7.71 -0.86
C TYR A 298 -12.66 -8.97 -0.32
N ALA A 299 -13.26 -10.16 -0.53
CA ALA A 299 -12.60 -11.41 -0.23
C ALA A 299 -11.28 -11.57 -0.98
N PHE A 300 -10.34 -12.35 -0.46
CA PHE A 300 -9.01 -12.55 -1.02
C PHE A 300 -9.01 -12.79 -2.52
N GLY A 301 -9.74 -13.79 -3.00
CA GLY A 301 -9.79 -14.13 -4.43
C GLY A 301 -10.52 -13.11 -5.31
N ARG A 302 -11.21 -12.14 -4.71
CA ARG A 302 -11.94 -11.08 -5.42
C ARG A 302 -11.19 -9.74 -5.46
N GLN A 303 -10.03 -9.65 -4.85
CA GLN A 303 -9.24 -8.41 -4.86
C GLN A 303 -8.89 -7.93 -6.29
N PRO A 304 -8.49 -8.80 -7.25
CA PRO A 304 -8.27 -8.36 -8.63
C PRO A 304 -9.54 -7.81 -9.31
N GLU A 305 -10.70 -8.44 -9.09
CA GLU A 305 -12.00 -7.94 -9.57
C GLU A 305 -12.31 -6.55 -8.99
N ALA A 306 -12.06 -6.35 -7.69
CA ALA A 306 -12.30 -5.09 -7.02
C ALA A 306 -11.38 -3.98 -7.57
N LEU A 307 -10.12 -4.27 -7.87
CA LEU A 307 -9.18 -3.29 -8.45
C LEU A 307 -9.55 -2.95 -9.91
N LEU A 308 -9.94 -3.92 -10.72
CA LEU A 308 -10.47 -3.67 -12.06
C LEU A 308 -11.72 -2.79 -12.00
N TRP A 309 -12.64 -3.07 -11.07
CA TRP A 309 -13.82 -2.23 -10.86
C TRP A 309 -13.45 -0.78 -10.49
N ASN A 310 -12.44 -0.60 -9.63
CA ASN A 310 -11.89 0.72 -9.29
C ASN A 310 -11.30 1.44 -10.51
N CYS A 311 -10.57 0.73 -11.39
CA CYS A 311 -10.11 1.28 -12.68
C CYS A 311 -11.30 1.73 -13.53
N GLY A 312 -12.38 0.95 -13.55
CA GLY A 312 -13.63 1.30 -14.24
C GLY A 312 -14.25 2.59 -13.69
N GLN A 313 -14.20 2.83 -12.37
CA GLN A 313 -14.68 4.07 -11.77
C GLN A 313 -13.80 5.28 -12.14
N LEU A 314 -12.49 5.09 -12.27
CA LEU A 314 -11.60 6.12 -12.82
C LEU A 314 -11.92 6.40 -14.29
N ALA A 315 -12.13 5.37 -15.12
CA ALA A 315 -12.52 5.53 -16.52
C ALA A 315 -13.82 6.31 -16.66
N VAL A 316 -14.84 6.03 -15.82
CA VAL A 316 -16.09 6.81 -15.77
C VAL A 316 -15.81 8.27 -15.46
N ALA A 317 -14.92 8.58 -14.53
CA ALA A 317 -14.57 9.96 -14.22
C ALA A 317 -13.84 10.67 -15.38
N LEU A 318 -12.94 9.95 -16.06
CA LEU A 318 -12.17 10.48 -17.18
C LEU A 318 -13.00 10.69 -18.48
N ARG A 319 -14.24 10.18 -18.54
CA ARG A 319 -15.19 10.49 -19.65
C ARG A 319 -15.50 12.00 -19.76
N LEU A 320 -15.21 12.78 -18.74
CA LEU A 320 -15.27 14.23 -18.83
C LEU A 320 -14.26 14.80 -19.85
N LEU A 321 -13.18 14.05 -20.15
CA LEU A 321 -12.06 14.49 -21.01
C LEU A 321 -11.87 13.63 -22.26
N ALA A 322 -12.28 12.37 -22.24
CA ALA A 322 -11.98 11.40 -23.32
C ALA A 322 -13.21 10.59 -23.71
N ASP A 323 -13.20 10.09 -24.94
CA ASP A 323 -14.23 9.20 -25.46
C ASP A 323 -14.22 7.83 -24.75
N THR A 324 -15.35 7.13 -24.82
CA THR A 324 -15.53 5.85 -24.12
C THR A 324 -14.67 4.73 -24.70
N GLU A 325 -14.49 4.66 -26.02
CA GLU A 325 -13.77 3.57 -26.69
C GLU A 325 -12.31 3.43 -26.23
N PRO A 326 -11.45 4.48 -26.24
CA PRO A 326 -10.08 4.37 -25.77
C PRO A 326 -9.98 4.03 -24.28
N LEU A 327 -10.94 4.47 -23.46
CA LEU A 327 -10.97 4.13 -22.02
C LEU A 327 -11.31 2.65 -21.81
N ILE A 328 -12.22 2.07 -22.59
CA ILE A 328 -12.50 0.61 -22.55
C ILE A 328 -11.26 -0.17 -22.98
N ALA A 329 -10.61 0.22 -24.07
CA ALA A 329 -9.38 -0.44 -24.52
C ALA A 329 -8.27 -0.45 -23.46
N ALA A 330 -8.17 0.61 -22.66
CA ALA A 330 -7.26 0.65 -21.51
C ALA A 330 -7.65 -0.35 -20.41
N LEU A 331 -8.94 -0.46 -20.08
CA LEU A 331 -9.46 -1.39 -19.07
C LEU A 331 -9.28 -2.85 -19.47
N ASP A 332 -9.46 -3.19 -20.75
CA ASP A 332 -9.33 -4.57 -21.28
C ASP A 332 -7.91 -5.14 -21.09
N ARG A 333 -6.92 -4.29 -20.88
CA ARG A 333 -5.54 -4.71 -20.58
C ARG A 333 -5.34 -5.24 -19.16
N PHE A 334 -6.26 -4.95 -18.22
CA PHE A 334 -6.07 -5.34 -16.83
C PHE A 334 -5.84 -6.84 -16.67
N GLY A 335 -6.69 -7.68 -17.28
CA GLY A 335 -6.59 -9.14 -17.18
C GLY A 335 -5.23 -9.68 -17.63
N PRO A 336 -4.80 -9.42 -18.88
CA PRO A 336 -3.48 -9.84 -19.36
C PRO A 336 -2.31 -9.31 -18.50
N LEU A 337 -2.35 -8.05 -18.06
CA LEU A 337 -1.31 -7.47 -17.20
C LEU A 337 -1.26 -8.14 -15.82
N TYR A 338 -2.42 -8.42 -15.24
CA TYR A 338 -2.53 -9.15 -13.98
C TYR A 338 -1.93 -10.56 -14.08
N GLN A 339 -2.25 -11.31 -15.14
CA GLN A 339 -1.70 -12.66 -15.36
C GLN A 339 -0.17 -12.63 -15.49
N GLN A 340 0.37 -11.69 -16.26
CA GLN A 340 1.82 -11.51 -16.40
C GLN A 340 2.48 -11.14 -15.05
N ALA A 341 1.84 -10.26 -14.27
CA ALA A 341 2.32 -9.87 -12.97
C ALA A 341 2.29 -11.04 -11.97
N MET A 342 1.22 -11.86 -11.99
CA MET A 342 1.11 -13.07 -11.18
C MET A 342 2.26 -14.04 -11.48
N ALA A 343 2.50 -14.38 -12.74
CA ALA A 343 3.57 -15.27 -13.17
C ALA A 343 4.94 -14.77 -12.68
N ARG A 344 5.24 -13.49 -12.96
CA ARG A 344 6.50 -12.85 -12.60
C ARG A 344 6.74 -12.80 -11.08
N ARG A 345 5.71 -12.47 -10.30
CA ARG A 345 5.80 -12.33 -8.83
C ARG A 345 5.83 -13.68 -8.13
N PHE A 346 5.08 -14.64 -8.64
CA PHE A 346 5.03 -16.00 -8.08
C PHE A 346 6.36 -16.73 -8.25
N THR A 347 6.94 -16.71 -9.47
CA THR A 347 8.25 -17.29 -9.75
C THR A 347 9.37 -16.60 -8.96
N TRP A 348 9.31 -15.27 -8.81
CA TRP A 348 10.23 -14.54 -7.94
C TRP A 348 10.14 -15.01 -6.48
N ARG A 349 8.94 -15.17 -5.95
CA ARG A 349 8.75 -15.59 -4.56
C ARG A 349 9.21 -17.04 -4.34
N LEU A 350 9.07 -17.92 -5.32
CA LEU A 350 9.67 -19.24 -5.34
C LEU A 350 11.19 -19.23 -5.60
N GLY A 351 11.77 -18.14 -6.07
CA GLY A 351 13.19 -18.04 -6.41
C GLY A 351 13.61 -18.90 -7.59
N ILE A 352 12.76 -19.00 -8.62
CA ILE A 352 12.94 -19.82 -9.81
C ILE A 352 12.87 -18.95 -11.08
N GLU A 353 13.51 -19.44 -12.16
CA GLU A 353 13.49 -18.77 -13.47
C GLU A 353 12.14 -18.98 -14.17
N PRO A 354 11.47 -17.89 -14.63
CA PRO A 354 10.23 -18.00 -15.40
C PRO A 354 10.43 -18.83 -16.69
N GLN A 355 9.45 -19.66 -17.04
CA GLN A 355 9.46 -20.47 -18.28
C GLN A 355 8.47 -19.96 -19.33
N GLY A 356 7.78 -18.88 -19.06
CA GLY A 356 6.77 -18.28 -19.91
C GLY A 356 5.36 -18.42 -19.34
N LEU A 357 4.46 -17.55 -19.83
CA LEU A 357 3.16 -17.34 -19.20
C LEU A 357 2.33 -18.61 -19.07
N GLU A 358 2.33 -19.49 -20.05
CA GLU A 358 1.57 -20.75 -20.04
C GLU A 358 2.08 -21.71 -18.98
N ALA A 359 3.40 -21.98 -18.95
CA ALA A 359 4.01 -22.88 -17.98
C ALA A 359 3.91 -22.31 -16.55
N ASP A 360 4.17 -21.02 -16.38
CA ASP A 360 4.11 -20.35 -15.08
C ASP A 360 2.67 -20.32 -14.54
N THR A 361 1.66 -20.16 -15.41
CA THR A 361 0.24 -20.25 -15.02
C THR A 361 -0.14 -21.65 -14.57
N ALA A 362 0.32 -22.69 -15.27
CA ALA A 362 0.10 -24.09 -14.86
C ALA A 362 0.73 -24.38 -13.49
N LEU A 363 1.94 -23.86 -13.23
CA LEU A 363 2.61 -23.98 -11.93
C LEU A 363 1.80 -23.29 -10.82
N ILE A 364 1.29 -22.08 -11.06
CA ILE A 364 0.47 -21.33 -10.10
C ILE A 364 -0.79 -22.11 -9.75
N GLN A 365 -1.53 -22.61 -10.75
CA GLN A 365 -2.74 -23.40 -10.54
C GLN A 365 -2.48 -24.68 -9.72
N ALA A 366 -1.41 -25.37 -10.02
CA ALA A 366 -0.98 -26.54 -9.27
C ALA A 366 -0.60 -26.20 -7.82
N ALA A 367 0.07 -25.06 -7.60
CA ALA A 367 0.42 -24.55 -6.29
C ALA A 367 -0.81 -24.22 -5.44
N GLU A 368 -1.80 -23.52 -6.02
CA GLU A 368 -3.06 -23.20 -5.37
C GLU A 368 -3.81 -24.48 -4.95
N HIS A 369 -3.90 -25.48 -5.83
CA HIS A 369 -4.47 -26.79 -5.52
C HIS A 369 -3.73 -27.47 -4.36
N SER A 370 -2.40 -27.43 -4.38
CA SER A 370 -1.56 -28.03 -3.33
C SER A 370 -1.80 -27.35 -1.98
N MET A 371 -1.82 -26.01 -1.93
CA MET A 371 -2.09 -25.25 -0.70
C MET A 371 -3.49 -25.56 -0.13
N VAL A 372 -4.53 -25.57 -0.98
CA VAL A 372 -5.90 -25.90 -0.56
C VAL A 372 -5.96 -27.32 0.02
N LYS A 373 -5.39 -28.29 -0.68
CA LYS A 373 -5.39 -29.70 -0.25
C LYS A 373 -4.70 -29.93 1.09
N ARG A 374 -3.67 -29.13 1.39
CA ARG A 374 -2.88 -29.26 2.63
C ARG A 374 -3.38 -28.36 3.76
N GLY A 375 -4.28 -27.40 3.48
CA GLY A 375 -4.66 -26.37 4.43
C GLY A 375 -3.48 -25.49 4.84
N GLU A 376 -2.57 -25.21 3.91
CA GLU A 376 -1.29 -24.55 4.18
C GLU A 376 -1.38 -23.04 3.96
N ALA A 377 -0.71 -22.27 4.83
CA ALA A 377 -0.59 -20.84 4.69
C ALA A 377 0.37 -20.49 3.55
N PRO A 378 0.10 -19.43 2.74
CA PRO A 378 0.98 -19.03 1.65
C PRO A 378 2.44 -18.80 2.07
N ASP A 379 2.67 -18.17 3.23
CA ASP A 379 4.03 -17.91 3.71
C ASP A 379 4.81 -19.20 3.97
N GLN A 380 4.18 -20.21 4.58
CA GLN A 380 4.77 -21.52 4.82
C GLN A 380 5.07 -22.22 3.49
N PHE A 381 4.12 -22.22 2.57
CA PHE A 381 4.26 -22.84 1.25
C PHE A 381 5.44 -22.26 0.47
N PHE A 382 5.51 -20.95 0.31
CA PHE A 382 6.60 -20.32 -0.42
C PHE A 382 7.95 -20.52 0.26
N PHE A 383 7.99 -20.52 1.58
CA PHE A 383 9.21 -20.75 2.34
C PHE A 383 9.72 -22.18 2.17
N ALA A 384 8.85 -23.17 2.29
CA ALA A 384 9.20 -24.58 2.16
C ALA A 384 9.70 -24.94 0.75
N HIS A 385 9.04 -24.38 -0.28
CA HIS A 385 9.27 -24.76 -1.67
C HIS A 385 10.22 -23.81 -2.44
N ARG A 386 10.80 -22.83 -1.75
CA ARG A 386 11.71 -21.88 -2.40
C ARG A 386 12.89 -22.61 -3.06
N THR A 387 13.18 -22.25 -4.32
CA THR A 387 14.26 -22.85 -5.16
C THR A 387 14.13 -24.34 -5.41
N GLY A 388 12.92 -24.90 -5.28
CA GLY A 388 12.70 -26.33 -5.44
C GLY A 388 13.07 -27.19 -4.23
N ARG A 389 13.33 -26.55 -3.06
CA ARG A 389 13.51 -27.30 -1.82
C ARG A 389 12.22 -28.05 -1.50
N ASP A 390 12.37 -29.23 -0.91
CA ASP A 390 11.27 -30.08 -0.46
C ASP A 390 10.10 -30.14 -1.46
N PRO A 391 10.33 -30.56 -2.71
CA PRO A 391 9.29 -30.57 -3.72
C PRO A 391 8.17 -31.51 -3.29
N ALA A 392 6.95 -30.97 -3.26
CA ALA A 392 5.74 -31.73 -2.97
C ALA A 392 5.64 -33.00 -3.85
N GLN A 393 5.00 -34.06 -3.31
CA GLN A 393 4.72 -35.28 -4.08
C GLN A 393 3.35 -35.19 -4.77
N ASP A 394 3.11 -34.08 -5.46
CA ASP A 394 1.88 -33.79 -6.21
C ASP A 394 2.24 -33.11 -7.56
N ASP A 395 1.23 -32.70 -8.29
CA ASP A 395 1.41 -32.05 -9.60
C ASP A 395 2.26 -30.78 -9.50
N PHE A 396 2.11 -29.99 -8.42
CA PHE A 396 2.96 -28.83 -8.17
C PHE A 396 4.43 -29.19 -8.07
N GLY A 397 4.76 -30.20 -7.25
CA GLY A 397 6.14 -30.65 -7.10
C GLY A 397 6.71 -31.28 -8.37
N GLN A 398 5.88 -31.90 -9.23
CA GLN A 398 6.31 -32.38 -10.54
C GLN A 398 6.70 -31.23 -11.46
N LEU A 399 5.85 -30.20 -11.54
CA LEU A 399 6.12 -29.01 -12.35
C LEU A 399 7.34 -28.24 -11.82
N LEU A 400 7.41 -28.00 -10.49
CA LEU A 400 8.49 -27.26 -9.87
C LEU A 400 9.89 -27.82 -10.19
N ARG A 401 10.02 -29.16 -10.30
CA ARG A 401 11.29 -29.82 -10.65
C ARG A 401 11.83 -29.45 -12.04
N SER A 402 10.98 -28.96 -12.94
CA SER A 402 11.39 -28.49 -14.27
C SER A 402 12.01 -27.10 -14.26
N TYR A 403 11.81 -26.33 -13.18
CA TYR A 403 12.28 -24.95 -13.06
C TYR A 403 13.72 -24.87 -12.53
N ARG A 404 14.49 -23.95 -13.08
CA ARG A 404 15.85 -23.66 -12.63
C ARG A 404 15.82 -22.72 -11.42
N PRO A 405 16.51 -23.04 -10.32
CA PRO A 405 16.69 -22.10 -9.20
C PRO A 405 17.43 -20.84 -9.62
N LEU A 406 16.98 -19.68 -9.13
CA LEU A 406 17.64 -18.38 -9.31
C LEU A 406 18.21 -17.80 -8.01
N ALA A 407 17.90 -18.41 -6.87
CA ALA A 407 18.33 -17.95 -5.57
C ALA A 407 19.03 -19.06 -4.80
N GLU A 408 19.93 -18.66 -3.90
CA GLU A 408 20.59 -19.60 -2.99
C GLU A 408 19.77 -19.69 -1.68
N THR A 409 19.71 -20.90 -1.11
CA THR A 409 19.00 -21.20 0.14
C THR A 409 19.89 -21.87 1.20
N ASP A 410 21.20 -21.74 1.07
CA ASP A 410 22.18 -22.39 1.97
C ASP A 410 22.35 -21.64 3.31
N SER A 411 21.80 -20.43 3.43
CA SER A 411 21.91 -19.65 4.66
C SER A 411 21.10 -20.27 5.80
N LEU A 412 21.52 -20.00 7.05
CA LEU A 412 20.81 -20.42 8.26
C LEU A 412 19.35 -19.92 8.31
N PHE A 413 19.07 -18.80 7.66
CA PHE A 413 17.71 -18.27 7.56
C PHE A 413 16.74 -19.29 6.93
N TRP A 414 17.13 -19.93 5.84
CA TRP A 414 16.29 -20.93 5.14
C TRP A 414 16.22 -22.28 5.84
N GLN A 415 17.02 -22.50 6.89
CA GLN A 415 16.99 -23.70 7.71
C GLN A 415 16.03 -23.60 8.90
N GLN A 416 15.43 -22.43 9.13
CA GLN A 416 14.41 -22.23 10.16
C GLN A 416 13.18 -23.12 9.90
N ALA A 417 12.46 -23.47 10.97
CA ALA A 417 11.27 -24.32 10.87
C ALA A 417 10.08 -23.61 10.16
N SER A 418 10.04 -22.27 10.24
CA SER A 418 8.99 -21.46 9.64
C SER A 418 9.48 -20.04 9.31
N PRO A 419 8.89 -19.39 8.28
CA PRO A 419 9.17 -17.99 7.98
C PRO A 419 8.60 -17.06 9.05
N PRO A 420 9.07 -15.79 9.11
CA PRO A 420 8.32 -14.74 9.77
C PRO A 420 6.92 -14.62 9.14
N GLY A 421 5.86 -14.92 9.88
CA GLY A 421 4.46 -14.78 9.44
C GLY A 421 3.86 -13.46 9.91
N MET A 422 2.56 -13.23 9.63
CA MET A 422 1.80 -12.06 10.10
C MET A 422 0.34 -12.44 10.38
N LEU A 423 0.12 -13.61 10.96
CA LEU A 423 -1.22 -14.03 11.35
C LEU A 423 -1.76 -13.14 12.48
N ILE A 424 -3.07 -13.00 12.54
CA ILE A 424 -3.73 -12.08 13.48
C ILE A 424 -3.36 -12.36 14.94
N ASP A 425 -3.25 -13.63 15.32
CA ASP A 425 -2.92 -14.01 16.71
C ASP A 425 -1.52 -13.51 17.12
N GLU A 426 -0.58 -13.47 16.19
CA GLU A 426 0.75 -12.90 16.45
C GLU A 426 0.69 -11.38 16.59
N VAL A 427 -0.10 -10.72 15.76
CA VAL A 427 -0.34 -9.26 15.84
C VAL A 427 -0.96 -8.89 17.19
N GLU A 428 -1.97 -9.65 17.62
CA GLU A 428 -2.63 -9.44 18.92
C GLU A 428 -1.68 -9.72 20.09
N ARG A 429 -0.81 -10.71 19.99
CA ARG A 429 0.21 -11.01 21.02
C ARG A 429 1.22 -9.86 21.14
N ILE A 430 1.69 -9.30 20.02
CA ILE A 430 2.59 -8.13 20.00
C ILE A 430 1.88 -6.94 20.64
N TRP A 431 0.63 -6.68 20.25
CA TRP A 431 -0.14 -5.59 20.84
C TRP A 431 -0.36 -5.77 22.33
N SER A 432 -0.69 -6.98 22.78
CA SER A 432 -0.92 -7.26 24.22
C SER A 432 0.30 -6.95 25.08
N ALA A 433 1.52 -7.23 24.61
CA ALA A 433 2.75 -6.87 25.34
C ALA A 433 2.91 -5.35 25.48
N ILE A 434 2.61 -4.59 24.42
CA ILE A 434 2.65 -3.13 24.43
C ILE A 434 1.55 -2.55 25.33
N ASP A 435 0.33 -3.05 25.21
CA ASP A 435 -0.84 -2.50 25.91
C ASP A 435 -0.76 -2.74 27.41
N GLN A 436 -0.39 -3.97 27.83
CA GLN A 436 -0.40 -4.37 29.24
C GLN A 436 0.89 -4.03 29.99
N HIS A 437 2.02 -3.99 29.30
CA HIS A 437 3.34 -3.90 29.95
C HIS A 437 4.23 -2.80 29.38
N ASP A 438 3.77 -2.03 28.40
CA ASP A 438 4.57 -1.10 27.58
C ASP A 438 5.87 -1.75 27.04
N ASP A 439 5.79 -3.07 26.77
CA ASP A 439 6.90 -3.85 26.22
C ASP A 439 6.86 -3.85 24.69
N TRP A 440 7.78 -3.09 24.11
CA TRP A 440 7.96 -2.94 22.68
C TRP A 440 8.91 -3.97 22.06
N SER A 441 9.56 -4.79 22.89
CA SER A 441 10.58 -5.75 22.43
C SER A 441 10.02 -6.79 21.43
N PRO A 442 8.77 -7.31 21.57
CA PRO A 442 8.21 -8.22 20.59
C PRO A 442 7.97 -7.55 19.21
N LEU A 443 7.59 -6.26 19.19
CA LEU A 443 7.48 -5.51 17.94
C LEU A 443 8.84 -5.35 17.27
N HIS A 444 9.85 -4.90 18.02
CA HIS A 444 11.21 -4.70 17.48
C HIS A 444 11.81 -6.00 16.96
N GLY A 445 11.67 -7.11 17.68
CA GLY A 445 12.07 -8.43 17.21
C GLY A 445 11.38 -8.81 15.91
N LYS A 446 10.06 -8.65 15.86
CA LYS A 446 9.28 -8.94 14.64
C LYS A 446 9.72 -8.12 13.43
N LEU A 447 10.01 -6.83 13.62
CA LEU A 447 10.49 -5.97 12.53
C LEU A 447 11.87 -6.41 12.03
N ALA A 448 12.75 -6.85 12.92
CA ALA A 448 14.06 -7.40 12.54
C ALA A 448 13.90 -8.66 11.67
N ASP A 449 13.05 -9.59 12.07
CA ASP A 449 12.76 -10.83 11.34
C ASP A 449 12.16 -10.55 9.95
N ILE A 450 11.19 -9.63 9.86
CA ILE A 450 10.57 -9.22 8.59
C ILE A 450 11.61 -8.62 7.65
N ARG A 451 12.46 -7.74 8.15
CA ARG A 451 13.52 -7.10 7.35
C ARG A 451 14.56 -8.12 6.89
N GLU A 452 14.85 -9.11 7.72
CA GLU A 452 15.71 -10.23 7.33
C GLU A 452 15.07 -11.05 6.20
N LEU A 453 13.79 -11.41 6.31
CA LEU A 453 13.04 -12.04 5.22
C LEU A 453 13.15 -11.23 3.92
N GLY A 454 12.93 -9.92 3.97
CA GLY A 454 13.02 -9.04 2.81
C GLY A 454 14.41 -9.05 2.16
N ARG A 455 15.50 -9.09 2.96
CA ARG A 455 16.87 -9.22 2.44
C ARG A 455 17.08 -10.55 1.71
N HIS A 456 16.57 -11.63 2.28
CA HIS A 456 16.70 -12.98 1.69
C HIS A 456 15.83 -13.19 0.46
N LEU A 457 14.66 -12.55 0.37
CA LEU A 457 13.83 -12.57 -0.84
C LEU A 457 14.46 -11.78 -1.99
N GLY A 458 15.23 -10.73 -1.67
CA GLY A 458 15.82 -9.84 -2.66
C GLY A 458 14.83 -8.84 -3.27
N SER A 459 15.27 -8.13 -4.30
CA SER A 459 14.43 -7.13 -4.98
C SER A 459 13.29 -7.81 -5.74
N PRO A 460 12.03 -7.35 -5.57
CA PRO A 460 10.93 -7.89 -6.35
C PRO A 460 11.06 -7.49 -7.82
N PRO A 461 10.49 -8.29 -8.73
CA PRO A 461 10.46 -7.93 -10.13
C PRO A 461 9.60 -6.68 -10.32
N ARG A 462 10.12 -5.69 -11.02
CA ARG A 462 9.35 -4.50 -11.41
C ARG A 462 8.64 -4.76 -12.74
N PRO A 463 7.47 -4.14 -12.98
CA PRO A 463 6.93 -4.06 -14.33
C PRO A 463 7.96 -3.46 -15.27
N GLN A 464 8.03 -3.94 -16.51
CA GLN A 464 8.95 -3.39 -17.51
C GLN A 464 8.61 -1.91 -17.73
N GLY A 465 9.59 -1.01 -17.55
CA GLY A 465 9.45 0.42 -17.79
C GLY A 465 9.04 1.29 -16.59
N LEU A 466 8.65 0.74 -15.45
CA LEU A 466 8.51 1.51 -14.21
C LEU A 466 9.90 1.71 -13.55
N ARG A 467 10.37 2.97 -13.54
CA ARG A 467 11.61 3.39 -12.87
C ARG A 467 11.42 3.68 -11.39
#